data_04e221c7bf14b5de9fcf6c8c95d9d496
#
_entry.id   04e221c7bf14b5de9fcf6c8c95d9d496
#
_cell.length_a   1.000
_cell.length_b   1.000
_cell.length_c   1.000
_cell.angle_alpha   90.00
_cell.angle_beta   90.00
_cell.angle_gamma   90.00
#
_symmetry.space_group_name_H-M   'P 1'
#
loop_
_entity.id
_entity.type
_entity.pdbx_description
1 polymer ?
#
loop_
_entity_poly.entity_id
_entity_poly.type
_entity_poly.pdbx_seq_one_letter_code
_entity_poly.pdbx_strand_id
1 'polypeptide(L)'
;MSAQSYVHRPRPSGMAGAIRDKQLAKFNEEEAKNLLEWIADITKENFNTEGTMGNFGEVLRDGQLLCRLLNAIKANTVKKIMKPISNFNCMENINQFCKGVRSLGVKDEETFQSVDLFEERDFFSVCVTLQSLARLAEKQFNITPPKQVTKAKQ
;
A
#
# COMPACT_ATOMS: atom_id res chain seq x y z
N MET A 1 -8.65 11.09 10.11
CA MET A 1 -7.98 12.01 9.81
C MET A 1 -6.95 11.75 9.01
N SER A 2 -6.45 11.60 8.50
CA SER A 2 -5.93 11.12 7.50
C SER A 2 -5.07 12.05 6.75
N ALA A 3 -5.43 12.38 5.50
CA ALA A 3 -4.63 13.23 4.66
C ALA A 3 -4.33 14.56 5.33
N GLN A 4 -5.30 15.11 6.03
CA GLN A 4 -5.11 16.37 6.70
C GLN A 4 -4.06 16.29 7.79
N SER A 5 -4.09 15.23 8.57
CA SER A 5 -3.09 15.00 9.60
C SER A 5 -1.71 14.84 8.99
N TYR A 6 -1.64 14.15 7.87
CA TYR A 6 -0.39 13.96 7.17
C TYR A 6 0.18 15.29 6.67
N VAL A 7 -0.66 16.11 6.06
CA VAL A 7 -0.23 17.38 5.48
C VAL A 7 0.33 18.33 6.53
N HIS A 8 -0.26 18.32 7.72
CA HIS A 8 0.12 19.25 8.78
C HIS A 8 1.18 18.70 9.74
N ARG A 9 1.66 17.50 9.50
CA ARG A 9 2.68 16.91 10.36
C ARG A 9 3.99 17.69 10.24
N PRO A 10 4.59 18.11 11.36
CA PRO A 10 5.86 18.82 11.29
C PRO A 10 6.97 17.95 10.72
N ARG A 11 7.90 18.55 10.02
CA ARG A 11 9.05 17.83 9.50
C ARG A 11 9.99 17.47 10.65
N PRO A 12 10.38 16.20 10.78
CA PRO A 12 11.35 15.82 11.80
C PRO A 12 12.72 16.46 11.51
N SER A 13 13.54 16.61 12.54
CA SER A 13 14.87 17.17 12.38
C SER A 13 15.93 16.08 12.49
N GLY A 14 17.16 16.42 12.13
CA GLY A 14 18.30 15.52 12.27
C GLY A 14 18.20 14.28 11.40
N MET A 15 18.55 13.13 11.97
CA MET A 15 18.59 11.87 11.24
C MET A 15 17.19 11.50 10.70
N ALA A 16 16.16 11.70 11.52
CA ALA A 16 14.80 11.40 11.11
C ALA A 16 14.37 12.25 9.92
N GLY A 17 14.78 13.51 9.90
CA GLY A 17 14.50 14.39 8.77
C GLY A 17 15.19 13.92 7.50
N ALA A 18 16.45 13.50 7.61
CA ALA A 18 17.19 13.00 6.45
C ALA A 18 16.57 11.74 5.88
N ILE A 19 16.09 10.84 6.74
CA ILE A 19 15.44 9.62 6.29
C ILE A 19 14.15 9.95 5.56
N ARG A 20 13.37 10.87 6.11
CA ARG A 20 12.11 11.27 5.48
C ARG A 20 12.36 11.91 4.10
N ASP A 21 13.38 12.73 3.99
CA ASP A 21 13.72 13.36 2.71
C ASP A 21 14.09 12.31 1.67
N LYS A 22 14.80 11.26 2.05
CA LYS A 22 15.14 10.17 1.14
C LYS A 22 13.88 9.44 0.66
N GLN A 23 12.95 9.21 1.57
CA GLN A 23 11.69 8.55 1.22
C GLN A 23 10.89 9.38 0.24
N LEU A 24 10.79 10.68 0.49
CA LEU A 24 10.08 11.57 -0.42
C LEU A 24 10.71 11.56 -1.80
N ALA A 25 12.04 11.51 -1.88
CA ALA A 25 12.74 11.49 -3.16
C ALA A 25 12.49 10.19 -3.92
N LYS A 26 12.28 9.08 -3.21
CA LYS A 26 12.04 7.79 -3.85
C LYS A 26 10.59 7.57 -4.24
N PHE A 27 9.66 8.23 -3.56
CA PHE A 27 8.24 8.05 -3.85
C PHE A 27 7.91 8.66 -5.21
N ASN A 28 7.35 7.85 -6.08
CA ASN A 28 7.04 8.28 -7.46
C ASN A 28 5.53 8.36 -7.61
N GLU A 29 5.01 9.57 -7.86
CA GLU A 29 3.58 9.80 -7.92
C GLU A 29 2.91 9.06 -9.06
N GLU A 30 3.59 8.94 -10.19
CA GLU A 30 3.01 8.21 -11.31
C GLU A 30 2.90 6.72 -11.01
N GLU A 31 3.92 6.15 -10.38
CA GLU A 31 3.86 4.74 -9.98
C GLU A 31 2.76 4.51 -8.95
N ALA A 32 2.63 5.43 -7.99
CA ALA A 32 1.57 5.33 -6.99
C ALA A 32 0.19 5.39 -7.65
N LYS A 33 0.03 6.29 -8.61
CA LYS A 33 -1.22 6.39 -9.35
C LYS A 33 -1.54 5.08 -10.08
N ASN A 34 -0.54 4.51 -10.76
CA ASN A 34 -0.74 3.25 -11.48
C ASN A 34 -1.11 2.12 -10.54
N LEU A 35 -0.52 2.10 -9.34
CA LEU A 35 -0.86 1.08 -8.34
C LEU A 35 -2.28 1.26 -7.83
N LEU A 36 -2.70 2.49 -7.57
CA LEU A 36 -4.06 2.74 -7.12
C LEU A 36 -5.08 2.37 -8.19
N GLU A 37 -4.77 2.67 -9.45
CA GLU A 37 -5.64 2.27 -10.56
C GLU A 37 -5.75 0.76 -10.66
N TRP A 38 -4.63 0.07 -10.48
CA TRP A 38 -4.60 -1.39 -10.49
C TRP A 38 -5.48 -1.96 -9.38
N ILE A 39 -5.40 -1.38 -8.17
CA ILE A 39 -6.22 -1.80 -7.05
C ILE A 39 -7.70 -1.57 -7.36
N ALA A 40 -8.03 -0.42 -7.93
CA ALA A 40 -9.41 -0.11 -8.29
C ALA A 40 -9.95 -1.12 -9.31
N ASP A 41 -9.15 -1.48 -10.29
CA ASP A 41 -9.56 -2.44 -11.32
C ASP A 41 -9.83 -3.82 -10.72
N ILE A 42 -8.98 -4.27 -9.82
CA ILE A 42 -9.12 -5.60 -9.23
C ILE A 42 -10.29 -5.66 -8.25
N THR A 43 -10.40 -4.64 -7.40
CA THR A 43 -11.44 -4.64 -6.38
C THR A 43 -12.79 -4.19 -6.92
N LYS A 44 -12.82 -3.59 -8.11
CA LYS A 44 -14.02 -3.01 -8.71
C LYS A 44 -14.58 -1.88 -7.86
N GLU A 45 -13.72 -1.16 -7.17
CA GLU A 45 -14.13 -0.06 -6.30
C GLU A 45 -13.74 1.27 -6.91
N ASN A 46 -14.56 2.28 -6.61
CA ASN A 46 -14.32 3.64 -7.07
C ASN A 46 -13.72 4.46 -5.94
N PHE A 47 -12.58 5.03 -6.17
CA PHE A 47 -11.94 5.94 -5.22
C PHE A 47 -10.97 6.82 -5.99
N ASN A 48 -10.47 7.87 -5.34
CA ASN A 48 -9.52 8.77 -5.97
C ASN A 48 -8.18 8.05 -6.17
N THR A 49 -7.71 7.97 -7.43
CA THR A 49 -6.47 7.26 -7.77
C THR A 49 -5.29 8.19 -7.98
N GLU A 50 -5.40 9.46 -7.59
CA GLU A 50 -4.25 10.35 -7.69
C GLU A 50 -3.07 9.83 -6.89
N GLY A 51 -1.88 9.97 -7.46
CA GLY A 51 -0.68 9.38 -6.87
C GLY A 51 0.04 10.28 -5.87
N THR A 52 -0.59 11.35 -5.40
CA THR A 52 0.04 12.19 -4.38
C THR A 52 0.16 11.42 -3.08
N MET A 53 1.16 11.77 -2.27
CA MET A 53 1.34 11.10 -0.98
C MET A 53 0.12 11.25 -0.09
N GLY A 54 -0.49 12.44 -0.09
CA GLY A 54 -1.69 12.68 0.71
C GLY A 54 -2.82 11.74 0.35
N ASN A 55 -3.11 11.60 -0.95
CA ASN A 55 -4.18 10.72 -1.39
C ASN A 55 -3.83 9.25 -1.18
N PHE A 56 -2.59 8.89 -1.46
CA PHE A 56 -2.14 7.51 -1.29
C PHE A 56 -2.37 7.06 0.17
N GLY A 57 -1.96 7.90 1.12
CA GLY A 57 -2.19 7.61 2.53
C GLY A 57 -3.67 7.60 2.89
N GLU A 58 -4.42 8.57 2.37
CA GLU A 58 -5.85 8.67 2.67
C GLU A 58 -6.60 7.41 2.26
N VAL A 59 -6.28 6.90 1.07
CA VAL A 59 -6.99 5.74 0.51
C VAL A 59 -6.60 4.44 1.21
N LEU A 60 -5.34 4.30 1.62
CA LEU A 60 -4.84 3.01 2.08
C LEU A 60 -4.70 2.89 3.60
N ARG A 61 -4.71 4.00 4.32
CA ARG A 61 -4.27 4.04 5.71
C ARG A 61 -5.05 3.15 6.67
N ASP A 62 -6.35 2.94 6.44
CA ASP A 62 -7.11 2.10 7.36
C ASP A 62 -7.01 0.61 7.06
N GLY A 63 -6.32 0.25 5.97
CA GLY A 63 -6.04 -1.14 5.63
C GLY A 63 -7.18 -1.89 5.00
N GLN A 64 -8.40 -1.35 4.98
CA GLN A 64 -9.54 -2.08 4.45
C GLN A 64 -9.39 -2.38 2.96
N LEU A 65 -9.03 -1.36 2.18
CA LEU A 65 -8.90 -1.54 0.74
C LEU A 65 -7.82 -2.57 0.41
N LEU A 66 -6.71 -2.53 1.15
CA LEU A 66 -5.63 -3.49 0.93
C LEU A 66 -6.10 -4.92 1.22
N CYS A 67 -6.88 -5.10 2.28
CA CYS A 67 -7.41 -6.42 2.60
C CYS A 67 -8.40 -6.89 1.55
N ARG A 68 -9.23 -5.99 1.03
CA ARG A 68 -10.16 -6.35 -0.04
C ARG A 68 -9.40 -6.69 -1.32
N LEU A 69 -8.28 -6.01 -1.57
CA LEU A 69 -7.43 -6.35 -2.71
C LEU A 69 -6.95 -7.80 -2.61
N LEU A 70 -6.45 -8.21 -1.45
CA LEU A 70 -6.01 -9.59 -1.28
C LEU A 70 -7.13 -10.58 -1.51
N ASN A 71 -8.31 -10.30 -0.96
CA ASN A 71 -9.45 -11.20 -1.13
C ASN A 71 -9.94 -11.25 -2.56
N ALA A 72 -9.74 -10.18 -3.32
CA ALA A 72 -10.07 -10.18 -4.74
C ALA A 72 -9.07 -11.00 -5.56
N ILE A 73 -7.80 -11.03 -5.13
CA ILE A 73 -6.78 -11.84 -5.78
C ILE A 73 -6.96 -13.30 -5.43
N LYS A 74 -7.14 -13.59 -4.15
CA LYS A 74 -7.35 -14.95 -3.67
C LYS A 74 -8.37 -14.91 -2.54
N ALA A 75 -9.54 -15.48 -2.76
CA ALA A 75 -10.64 -15.42 -1.80
C ALA A 75 -10.21 -15.95 -0.43
N ASN A 76 -10.69 -15.33 0.61
CA ASN A 76 -10.49 -15.74 2.00
C ASN A 76 -9.06 -15.63 2.49
N THR A 77 -8.24 -14.82 1.85
CA THR A 77 -6.88 -14.57 2.33
C THR A 77 -6.92 -13.80 3.64
N VAL A 78 -7.80 -12.80 3.74
CA VAL A 78 -8.04 -12.09 4.99
C VAL A 78 -9.43 -12.44 5.45
N LYS A 79 -9.55 -13.14 6.58
CA LYS A 79 -10.83 -13.68 7.01
C LYS A 79 -11.74 -12.63 7.62
N LYS A 80 -11.17 -11.60 8.25
CA LYS A 80 -11.99 -10.57 8.85
C LYS A 80 -11.33 -9.21 8.65
N ILE A 81 -12.07 -8.30 8.02
CA ILE A 81 -11.62 -6.93 7.80
C ILE A 81 -12.33 -6.06 8.83
N MET A 82 -11.54 -5.38 9.67
CA MET A 82 -12.07 -4.59 10.76
C MET A 82 -12.59 -3.25 10.27
N LYS A 83 -13.68 -2.77 10.85
CA LYS A 83 -14.13 -1.40 10.62
C LYS A 83 -13.12 -0.44 11.24
N PRO A 84 -12.85 0.71 10.58
CA PRO A 84 -11.77 1.60 11.04
C PRO A 84 -12.24 2.53 12.18
N ILE A 85 -12.79 1.96 13.23
CA ILE A 85 -13.33 2.73 14.34
C ILE A 85 -12.28 3.05 15.40
N SER A 86 -11.08 2.52 15.27
CA SER A 86 -9.98 2.81 16.17
C SER A 86 -8.66 2.62 15.44
N ASN A 87 -7.60 3.21 15.98
CA ASN A 87 -6.26 3.01 15.42
C ASN A 87 -5.88 1.55 15.48
N PHE A 88 -6.27 0.86 16.55
CA PHE A 88 -5.98 -0.57 16.66
C PHE A 88 -6.59 -1.35 15.50
N ASN A 89 -7.84 -1.05 15.14
CA ASN A 89 -8.50 -1.75 14.05
C ASN A 89 -7.80 -1.48 12.72
N CYS A 90 -7.40 -0.23 12.48
CA CYS A 90 -6.68 0.10 11.26
C CYS A 90 -5.35 -0.65 11.19
N MET A 91 -4.61 -0.66 12.29
CA MET A 91 -3.33 -1.36 12.34
C MET A 91 -3.52 -2.86 12.16
N GLU A 92 -4.59 -3.40 12.72
CA GLU A 92 -4.88 -4.82 12.56
C GLU A 92 -5.14 -5.17 11.09
N ASN A 93 -5.89 -4.33 10.39
CA ASN A 93 -6.11 -4.53 8.96
C ASN A 93 -4.80 -4.55 8.20
N ILE A 94 -3.93 -3.58 8.48
CA ILE A 94 -2.64 -3.49 7.79
C ILE A 94 -1.79 -4.72 8.10
N ASN A 95 -1.79 -5.17 9.36
CA ASN A 95 -1.05 -6.37 9.73
C ASN A 95 -1.58 -7.61 9.01
N GLN A 96 -2.91 -7.72 8.86
CA GLN A 96 -3.50 -8.83 8.13
C GLN A 96 -3.10 -8.80 6.66
N PHE A 97 -3.04 -7.60 6.08
CA PHE A 97 -2.56 -7.46 4.71
C PHE A 97 -1.12 -7.95 4.59
N CYS A 98 -0.26 -7.50 5.49
CA CYS A 98 1.16 -7.89 5.43
C CYS A 98 1.34 -9.39 5.60
N LYS A 99 0.58 -10.01 6.52
CA LYS A 99 0.61 -11.46 6.65
C LYS A 99 0.12 -12.14 5.39
N GLY A 100 -0.93 -11.60 4.79
CA GLY A 100 -1.52 -12.18 3.59
C GLY A 100 -0.57 -12.15 2.42
N VAL A 101 0.14 -11.04 2.20
CA VAL A 101 1.08 -10.98 1.07
C VAL A 101 2.22 -11.97 1.26
N ARG A 102 2.69 -12.15 2.50
CA ARG A 102 3.72 -13.15 2.78
C ARG A 102 3.22 -14.55 2.49
N SER A 103 1.99 -14.84 2.89
CA SER A 103 1.40 -16.15 2.64
C SER A 103 1.25 -16.45 1.15
N LEU A 104 1.12 -15.42 0.32
CA LEU A 104 1.04 -15.60 -1.12
C LEU A 104 2.42 -15.71 -1.76
N GLY A 105 3.48 -15.34 -1.05
CA GLY A 105 4.84 -15.51 -1.56
C GLY A 105 5.67 -14.24 -1.65
N VAL A 106 5.16 -13.09 -1.22
CA VAL A 106 5.96 -11.87 -1.18
C VAL A 106 6.99 -12.02 -0.07
N LYS A 107 8.25 -11.70 -0.38
CA LYS A 107 9.36 -11.87 0.55
C LYS A 107 9.27 -10.87 1.70
N ASP A 108 9.81 -11.26 2.87
CA ASP A 108 9.82 -10.38 4.04
C ASP A 108 10.50 -9.05 3.75
N GLU A 109 11.63 -9.06 3.05
CA GLU A 109 12.37 -7.85 2.77
C GLU A 109 11.64 -6.92 1.80
N GLU A 110 10.61 -7.42 1.12
CA GLU A 110 9.78 -6.62 0.22
C GLU A 110 8.43 -6.30 0.83
N THR A 111 8.20 -6.66 2.08
CA THR A 111 6.94 -6.40 2.77
C THR A 111 7.11 -5.25 3.75
N PHE A 112 6.30 -4.21 3.60
CA PHE A 112 6.38 -3.05 4.49
C PHE A 112 5.86 -3.41 5.89
N GLN A 113 6.21 -2.59 6.86
CA GLN A 113 5.70 -2.74 8.23
C GLN A 113 4.50 -1.84 8.41
N SER A 114 3.59 -2.24 9.32
CA SER A 114 2.34 -1.49 9.49
C SER A 114 2.58 -0.01 9.78
N VAL A 115 3.62 0.32 10.53
CA VAL A 115 3.92 1.71 10.85
C VAL A 115 4.36 2.50 9.60
N ASP A 116 4.90 1.83 8.59
CA ASP A 116 5.30 2.52 7.36
C ASP A 116 4.10 3.19 6.70
N LEU A 117 2.95 2.55 6.78
CA LEU A 117 1.72 3.09 6.20
C LEU A 117 0.95 3.92 7.23
N PHE A 118 0.65 3.34 8.39
CA PHE A 118 -0.23 3.99 9.35
C PHE A 118 0.39 5.27 9.91
N GLU A 119 1.70 5.26 10.18
CA GLU A 119 2.42 6.42 10.70
C GLU A 119 3.04 7.24 9.57
N GLU A 120 2.77 6.88 8.33
CA GLU A 120 3.28 7.61 7.16
C GLU A 120 4.81 7.67 7.15
N ARG A 121 5.43 6.59 7.60
CA ARG A 121 6.87 6.56 7.76
C ARG A 121 7.59 6.29 6.44
N ASP A 122 7.02 5.41 5.60
CA ASP A 122 7.73 4.97 4.40
C ASP A 122 6.75 4.46 3.34
N PHE A 123 6.15 5.38 2.60
CA PHE A 123 5.24 5.00 1.53
C PHE A 123 5.94 4.33 0.36
N PHE A 124 7.23 4.60 0.17
CA PHE A 124 7.98 3.92 -0.87
C PHE A 124 7.98 2.40 -0.62
N SER A 125 8.16 1.99 0.61
CA SER A 125 8.12 0.56 0.95
C SER A 125 6.74 -0.03 0.68
N VAL A 126 5.68 0.74 0.89
CA VAL A 126 4.34 0.28 0.57
C VAL A 126 4.22 0.02 -0.93
N CYS A 127 4.76 0.92 -1.74
CA CYS A 127 4.75 0.73 -3.20
C CYS A 127 5.56 -0.49 -3.61
N VAL A 128 6.71 -0.73 -2.98
CA VAL A 128 7.52 -1.93 -3.26
C VAL A 128 6.70 -3.19 -3.00
N THR A 129 6.02 -3.24 -1.87
CA THR A 129 5.18 -4.41 -1.55
C THR A 129 4.09 -4.61 -2.60
N LEU A 130 3.42 -3.53 -2.97
CA LEU A 130 2.34 -3.64 -3.95
C LEU A 130 2.85 -4.06 -5.33
N GLN A 131 4.03 -3.60 -5.72
CA GLN A 131 4.61 -4.03 -6.99
C GLN A 131 5.00 -5.51 -6.95
N SER A 132 5.55 -5.97 -5.84
CA SER A 132 5.87 -7.39 -5.68
C SER A 132 4.61 -8.24 -5.71
N LEU A 133 3.56 -7.78 -5.04
CA LEU A 133 2.28 -8.47 -5.06
C LEU A 133 1.72 -8.51 -6.50
N ALA A 134 1.86 -7.42 -7.24
CA ALA A 134 1.36 -7.36 -8.61
C ALA A 134 2.07 -8.36 -9.52
N ARG A 135 3.40 -8.49 -9.38
CA ARG A 135 4.15 -9.47 -10.16
C ARG A 135 3.73 -10.88 -9.82
N LEU A 136 3.52 -11.15 -8.55
CA LEU A 136 3.08 -12.45 -8.09
C LEU A 136 1.67 -12.78 -8.56
N ALA A 137 0.78 -11.79 -8.52
CA ALA A 137 -0.59 -11.96 -8.96
C ALA A 137 -0.65 -12.26 -10.46
N GLU A 138 0.20 -11.63 -11.24
CA GLU A 138 0.28 -11.93 -12.66
C GLU A 138 0.73 -13.37 -12.88
N LYS A 139 1.77 -13.77 -12.17
CA LYS A 139 2.38 -15.07 -12.36
C LYS A 139 1.47 -16.20 -11.89
N GLN A 140 0.86 -16.05 -10.73
CA GLN A 140 0.09 -17.12 -10.11
C GLN A 140 -1.40 -17.11 -10.46
N PHE A 141 -1.96 -15.93 -10.71
CA PHE A 141 -3.41 -15.79 -10.89
C PHE A 141 -3.78 -15.15 -12.22
N ASN A 142 -2.78 -14.90 -13.07
CA ASN A 142 -3.00 -14.36 -14.41
C ASN A 142 -3.73 -13.00 -14.39
N ILE A 143 -3.39 -12.17 -13.42
CA ILE A 143 -3.99 -10.84 -13.26
C ILE A 143 -3.08 -9.82 -13.93
N THR A 144 -3.66 -8.94 -14.77
CA THR A 144 -2.88 -7.93 -15.47
C THR A 144 -2.23 -6.96 -14.48
N PRO A 145 -0.90 -6.76 -14.57
CA PRO A 145 -0.19 -5.90 -13.63
C PRO A 145 -0.33 -4.43 -13.97
N PRO A 146 0.01 -3.52 -13.04
CA PRO A 146 0.07 -2.11 -13.36
C PRO A 146 1.19 -1.81 -14.35
N LYS A 147 1.13 -0.65 -14.96
CA LYS A 147 2.02 -0.28 -16.08
C LYS A 147 3.50 -0.41 -15.75
N GLN A 148 3.93 0.08 -14.60
CA GLN A 148 5.35 0.06 -14.26
C GLN A 148 5.87 -1.36 -14.05
N VAL A 149 5.02 -2.28 -13.59
CA VAL A 149 5.42 -3.68 -13.42
C VAL A 149 5.62 -4.32 -14.77
N THR A 150 4.73 -4.04 -15.71
CA THR A 150 4.86 -4.55 -17.07
C THR A 150 6.17 -4.08 -17.69
N LYS A 151 6.50 -2.80 -17.54
CA LYS A 151 7.76 -2.27 -18.05
C LYS A 151 8.96 -2.92 -17.39
N ALA A 152 8.89 -3.12 -16.09
CA ALA A 152 10.02 -3.66 -15.34
C ALA A 152 10.35 -5.06 -15.77
N LYS A 153 9.41 -5.80 -16.33
CA LYS A 153 9.64 -7.17 -16.76
C LYS A 153 10.45 -7.25 -18.05
N GLN A 154 10.51 -6.17 -18.77
CA GLN A 154 11.28 -6.11 -19.99
C GLN A 154 12.72 -5.73 -19.71
#